data_dd6efc6755e5a69bd6904fe4b7584398
#
_entry.id   dd6efc6755e5a69bd6904fe4b7584398
#
_cell.length_a   1.000
_cell.length_b   1.000
_cell.length_c   1.000
_cell.angle_alpha   90.00
_cell.angle_beta   90.00
_cell.angle_gamma   90.00
#
_symmetry.space_group_name_H-M   'P 1'
#
loop_
_entity.id
_entity.type
_entity.pdbx_description
1 polymer ?
#
loop_
_entity_poly.entity_id
_entity_poly.type
_entity_poly.pdbx_seq_one_letter_code
_entity_poly.pdbx_strand_id
1 'polypeptide(L)'
;MIYLDMRQLTDFNVQVIYGLLVSVFDDFSAGTVSASELNSKVAIFSLYYIYLSIALFVFTYVATVGFYYAGERITRNIRTAYLTATLRQNIAYFDLIGPGEITNRIMSDMGTVQEAVTSKLAVTLTAIATFCAAFVVAFVMYWKTALIIIPFFIVMVVTETLGGAYMVKHHKRAMELYSQAAGITEEAIGAIKHVTAYGIQKMLSQRYLSLLEEAAKADRKAENMVAGMISWMNAMPNLLYALAFWVGSIFLTRGEMSVAEVSSTTLAVTIGSFAIIRIAPSAQALLSGIAITGEVLKSIARKSPQDPLAEGGEELSTVTGDISFNNVGLVYPSRDDVEIMANVSLKCAAMKKTAIVGSSGSGKSSILGLLERFYEPTRGTICE
;
A
#
# COMPACT_ATOMS: atom_id res chain seq x y z
N MET A 1 17.87 11.67 -1.24
CA MET A 1 19.22 11.52 -0.73
C MET A 1 19.64 12.77 0.07
N ILE A 2 19.79 13.94 -0.54
CA ILE A 2 20.16 15.20 0.15
C ILE A 2 19.24 15.54 1.35
N TYR A 3 17.94 15.32 1.23
CA TYR A 3 16.98 15.57 2.32
C TYR A 3 17.20 14.65 3.54
N LEU A 4 17.46 13.37 3.30
CA LEU A 4 17.71 12.39 4.37
C LEU A 4 19.00 12.76 5.13
N ASP A 5 20.05 13.14 4.39
CA ASP A 5 21.32 13.56 4.97
C ASP A 5 21.15 14.84 5.81
N MET A 6 20.40 15.83 5.31
CA MET A 6 20.19 17.10 6.01
C MET A 6 19.33 16.96 7.27
N ARG A 7 18.29 16.10 7.24
CA ARG A 7 17.48 15.81 8.43
C ARG A 7 18.27 15.05 9.49
N GLN A 8 19.05 14.06 9.07
CA GLN A 8 19.96 13.33 9.97
C GLN A 8 20.95 14.25 10.65
N LEU A 9 21.57 15.17 9.90
CA LEU A 9 22.48 16.18 10.44
C LEU A 9 21.76 17.10 11.44
N THR A 10 20.50 17.44 11.19
CA THR A 10 19.73 18.28 12.11
C THR A 10 19.37 17.53 13.40
N ASP A 11 18.87 16.29 13.29
CA ASP A 11 18.55 15.45 14.45
C ASP A 11 19.81 15.14 15.28
N PHE A 12 20.95 14.91 14.64
CA PHE A 12 22.26 14.74 15.28
C PHE A 12 22.67 16.01 16.04
N ASN A 13 22.62 17.17 15.37
CA ASN A 13 23.01 18.43 15.97
C ASN A 13 22.10 18.82 17.16
N VAL A 14 20.80 18.55 17.08
CA VAL A 14 19.86 18.76 18.19
C VAL A 14 20.31 17.97 19.43
N GLN A 15 20.70 16.70 19.27
CA GLN A 15 21.13 15.84 20.38
C GLN A 15 22.48 16.29 20.95
N VAL A 16 23.43 16.72 20.10
CA VAL A 16 24.73 17.26 20.54
C VAL A 16 24.55 18.57 21.31
N ILE A 17 23.75 19.49 20.79
CA ILE A 17 23.48 20.78 21.46
C ILE A 17 22.76 20.55 22.79
N TYR A 18 21.85 19.55 22.85
CA TYR A 18 21.20 19.15 24.11
C TYR A 18 22.23 18.71 25.16
N GLY A 19 23.18 17.85 24.76
CA GLY A 19 24.25 17.41 25.65
C GLY A 19 25.12 18.57 26.14
N LEU A 20 25.49 19.49 25.25
CA LEU A 20 26.24 20.71 25.60
C LEU A 20 25.45 21.62 26.55
N LEU A 21 24.13 21.74 26.34
CA LEU A 21 23.28 22.55 27.21
C LEU A 21 23.19 21.93 28.63
N VAL A 22 23.04 20.59 28.71
CA VAL A 22 23.05 19.88 30.00
C VAL A 22 24.39 20.03 30.69
N SER A 23 25.53 19.96 29.99
CA SER A 23 26.84 20.13 30.61
C SER A 23 27.04 21.52 31.21
N VAL A 24 26.51 22.56 30.57
CA VAL A 24 26.58 23.95 31.12
C VAL A 24 25.73 24.10 32.39
N PHE A 25 24.58 23.40 32.48
CA PHE A 25 23.79 23.40 33.74
C PHE A 25 24.50 22.58 34.85
N ASP A 26 25.18 21.49 34.49
CA ASP A 26 25.97 20.70 35.42
C ASP A 26 27.15 21.50 35.97
N ASP A 27 27.91 22.19 35.13
CA ASP A 27 28.99 23.10 35.47
C ASP A 27 28.53 24.23 36.41
N PHE A 28 27.34 24.79 36.15
CA PHE A 28 26.77 25.81 37.02
C PHE A 28 26.36 25.27 38.38
N SER A 29 25.78 24.07 38.41
CA SER A 29 25.44 23.37 39.68
C SER A 29 26.67 23.02 40.51
N ALA A 30 27.79 22.71 39.86
CA ALA A 30 29.10 22.49 40.50
C ALA A 30 29.80 23.81 40.94
N GLY A 31 29.23 24.95 40.63
CA GLY A 31 29.80 26.26 41.01
C GLY A 31 31.01 26.70 40.16
N THR A 32 31.29 26.05 39.05
CA THR A 32 32.43 26.35 38.16
C THR A 32 32.15 27.48 37.20
N VAL A 33 30.87 27.79 36.93
CA VAL A 33 30.39 28.79 35.97
C VAL A 33 29.54 29.82 36.73
N SER A 34 29.72 31.11 36.39
CA SER A 34 28.91 32.22 36.95
C SER A 34 27.51 32.32 36.31
N ALA A 35 26.54 32.92 36.98
CA ALA A 35 25.20 33.11 36.48
C ALA A 35 25.15 33.94 35.19
N SER A 36 26.04 34.93 35.03
CA SER A 36 26.15 35.72 33.80
C SER A 36 26.68 34.91 32.62
N GLU A 37 27.63 34.05 32.86
CA GLU A 37 28.20 33.16 31.87
C GLU A 37 27.22 32.03 31.45
N LEU A 38 26.48 31.45 32.43
CA LEU A 38 25.38 30.52 32.16
C LEU A 38 24.35 31.15 31.22
N ASN A 39 23.85 32.35 31.53
CA ASN A 39 22.84 33.05 30.69
C ASN A 39 23.38 33.31 29.28
N SER A 40 24.63 33.67 29.13
CA SER A 40 25.24 33.91 27.82
C SER A 40 25.35 32.62 27.00
N LYS A 41 25.84 31.51 27.58
CA LYS A 41 25.95 30.19 26.92
C LYS A 41 24.57 29.62 26.53
N VAL A 42 23.59 29.68 27.46
CA VAL A 42 22.20 29.22 27.19
C VAL A 42 21.56 30.07 26.07
N ALA A 43 21.77 31.39 26.04
CA ALA A 43 21.27 32.22 24.96
C ALA A 43 21.86 31.80 23.58
N ILE A 44 23.13 31.50 23.51
CA ILE A 44 23.78 31.05 22.27
C ILE A 44 23.21 29.70 21.83
N PHE A 45 23.07 28.69 22.72
CA PHE A 45 22.50 27.41 22.37
C PHE A 45 21.01 27.52 21.98
N SER A 46 20.26 28.38 22.63
CA SER A 46 18.87 28.69 22.25
C SER A 46 18.80 29.25 20.83
N LEU A 47 19.75 30.13 20.46
CA LEU A 47 19.83 30.68 19.11
C LEU A 47 20.14 29.58 18.08
N TYR A 48 21.03 28.64 18.41
CA TYR A 48 21.29 27.47 17.54
C TYR A 48 20.04 26.60 17.35
N TYR A 49 19.22 26.36 18.37
CA TYR A 49 17.95 25.67 18.23
C TYR A 49 16.99 26.40 17.29
N ILE A 50 16.94 27.74 17.34
CA ILE A 50 16.12 28.56 16.42
C ILE A 50 16.61 28.35 14.96
N TYR A 51 17.91 28.44 14.72
CA TYR A 51 18.45 28.21 13.36
C TYR A 51 18.19 26.78 12.86
N LEU A 52 18.38 25.77 13.72
CA LEU A 52 18.08 24.38 13.39
C LEU A 52 16.60 24.17 13.10
N SER A 53 15.70 24.81 13.85
CA SER A 53 14.25 24.73 13.64
C SER A 53 13.85 25.34 12.29
N ILE A 54 14.42 26.49 11.92
CA ILE A 54 14.20 27.13 10.62
C ILE A 54 14.71 26.22 9.49
N ALA A 55 15.93 25.69 9.63
CA ALA A 55 16.50 24.77 8.66
C ALA A 55 15.63 23.51 8.50
N LEU A 56 15.23 22.88 9.61
CA LEU A 56 14.36 21.70 9.61
C LEU A 56 13.02 21.99 8.94
N PHE A 57 12.41 23.15 9.23
CA PHE A 57 11.16 23.57 8.60
C PHE A 57 11.30 23.65 7.08
N VAL A 58 12.33 24.39 6.61
CA VAL A 58 12.56 24.59 5.16
C VAL A 58 12.82 23.24 4.47
N PHE A 59 13.72 22.43 5.02
CA PHE A 59 14.06 21.13 4.41
C PHE A 59 12.87 20.16 4.42
N THR A 60 12.11 20.08 5.52
CA THR A 60 10.93 19.22 5.60
C THR A 60 9.86 19.67 4.61
N TYR A 61 9.64 20.99 4.49
CA TYR A 61 8.69 21.55 3.53
C TYR A 61 9.07 21.20 2.09
N VAL A 62 10.30 21.52 1.68
CA VAL A 62 10.78 21.26 0.32
C VAL A 62 10.72 19.76 -0.03
N ALA A 63 11.13 18.91 0.90
CA ALA A 63 11.09 17.46 0.68
C ALA A 63 9.66 16.94 0.58
N THR A 64 8.77 17.36 1.49
CA THR A 64 7.37 16.93 1.47
C THR A 64 6.72 17.32 0.14
N VAL A 65 6.87 18.59 -0.27
CA VAL A 65 6.37 19.07 -1.57
C VAL A 65 6.97 18.25 -2.71
N GLY A 66 8.28 17.98 -2.67
CA GLY A 66 8.97 17.17 -3.69
C GLY A 66 8.41 15.76 -3.81
N PHE A 67 8.19 15.08 -2.68
CA PHE A 67 7.60 13.73 -2.66
C PHE A 67 6.15 13.74 -3.17
N TYR A 68 5.33 14.70 -2.76
CA TYR A 68 3.96 14.81 -3.24
C TYR A 68 3.91 15.09 -4.74
N TYR A 69 4.70 16.04 -5.23
CA TYR A 69 4.76 16.35 -6.66
C TYR A 69 5.24 15.16 -7.51
N ALA A 70 6.31 14.49 -7.07
CA ALA A 70 6.82 13.31 -7.75
C ALA A 70 5.79 12.15 -7.74
N GLY A 71 5.16 11.90 -6.60
CA GLY A 71 4.15 10.85 -6.46
C GLY A 71 2.91 11.10 -7.32
N GLU A 72 2.42 12.35 -7.37
CA GLU A 72 1.30 12.75 -8.23
C GLU A 72 1.64 12.50 -9.70
N ARG A 73 2.82 12.90 -10.13
CA ARG A 73 3.29 12.69 -11.51
C ARG A 73 3.42 11.21 -11.86
N ILE A 74 3.99 10.40 -10.96
CA ILE A 74 4.12 8.94 -11.15
C ILE A 74 2.73 8.31 -11.27
N THR A 75 1.83 8.61 -10.35
CA THR A 75 0.48 8.03 -10.32
C THR A 75 -0.34 8.45 -11.53
N ARG A 76 -0.24 9.70 -11.96
CA ARG A 76 -0.86 10.18 -13.19
C ARG A 76 -0.38 9.39 -14.40
N ASN A 77 0.93 9.17 -14.53
CA ASN A 77 1.49 8.42 -15.63
C ASN A 77 1.01 6.96 -15.65
N ILE A 78 0.97 6.31 -14.47
CA ILE A 78 0.48 4.94 -14.32
C ILE A 78 -1.02 4.86 -14.66
N ARG A 79 -1.85 5.80 -14.17
CA ARG A 79 -3.29 5.88 -14.52
C ARG A 79 -3.50 6.01 -16.02
N THR A 80 -2.76 6.89 -16.68
CA THR A 80 -2.85 7.09 -18.12
C THR A 80 -2.42 5.84 -18.89
N ALA A 81 -1.30 5.23 -18.50
CA ALA A 81 -0.80 4.00 -19.11
C ALA A 81 -1.79 2.83 -18.92
N TYR A 82 -2.36 2.68 -17.72
CA TYR A 82 -3.35 1.65 -17.42
C TYR A 82 -4.62 1.83 -18.26
N LEU A 83 -5.18 3.05 -18.31
CA LEU A 83 -6.36 3.34 -19.11
C LEU A 83 -6.10 3.07 -20.58
N THR A 84 -4.98 3.54 -21.11
CA THR A 84 -4.61 3.32 -22.51
C THR A 84 -4.46 1.82 -22.81
N ALA A 85 -3.78 1.06 -21.93
CA ALA A 85 -3.62 -0.37 -22.10
C ALA A 85 -4.97 -1.12 -21.98
N THR A 86 -5.85 -0.69 -21.08
CA THR A 86 -7.18 -1.28 -20.90
C THR A 86 -8.06 -1.07 -22.13
N LEU A 87 -8.06 0.14 -22.70
CA LEU A 87 -8.85 0.44 -23.92
C LEU A 87 -8.36 -0.32 -25.16
N ARG A 88 -7.15 -0.87 -25.13
CA ARG A 88 -6.59 -1.73 -26.18
C ARG A 88 -6.87 -3.22 -25.96
N GLN A 89 -7.57 -3.60 -24.89
CA GLN A 89 -7.91 -4.98 -24.62
C GLN A 89 -9.09 -5.44 -25.46
N ASN A 90 -9.13 -6.74 -25.75
CA ASN A 90 -10.25 -7.39 -26.43
C ASN A 90 -11.48 -7.50 -25.53
N ILE A 91 -12.66 -7.69 -26.09
CA ILE A 91 -13.93 -7.80 -25.35
C ILE A 91 -13.91 -8.93 -24.32
N ALA A 92 -13.29 -10.05 -24.67
CA ALA A 92 -13.11 -11.20 -23.76
C ALA A 92 -12.43 -10.84 -22.44
N TYR A 93 -11.56 -9.83 -22.40
CA TYR A 93 -10.97 -9.32 -21.18
C TYR A 93 -12.00 -8.65 -20.27
N PHE A 94 -12.94 -7.91 -20.86
CA PHE A 94 -14.00 -7.23 -20.11
C PHE A 94 -15.10 -8.18 -19.63
N ASP A 95 -15.28 -9.32 -20.30
CA ASP A 95 -16.18 -10.39 -19.83
C ASP A 95 -15.64 -11.08 -18.56
N LEU A 96 -14.32 -11.13 -18.40
CA LEU A 96 -13.66 -11.70 -17.22
C LEU A 96 -13.53 -10.66 -16.09
N ILE A 97 -13.22 -9.41 -16.43
CA ILE A 97 -13.00 -8.32 -15.49
C ILE A 97 -14.10 -7.29 -15.71
N GLY A 98 -15.08 -7.31 -14.83
CA GLY A 98 -16.23 -6.38 -14.94
C GLY A 98 -15.82 -4.90 -14.93
N PRO A 99 -16.61 -4.00 -15.53
CA PRO A 99 -16.32 -2.56 -15.59
C PRO A 99 -16.16 -1.91 -14.21
N GLY A 100 -16.85 -2.43 -13.20
CA GLY A 100 -16.71 -1.97 -11.82
C GLY A 100 -15.32 -2.22 -11.24
N GLU A 101 -14.70 -3.37 -11.53
CA GLU A 101 -13.34 -3.67 -11.09
C GLU A 101 -12.32 -2.75 -11.74
N ILE A 102 -12.45 -2.49 -13.04
CA ILE A 102 -11.58 -1.56 -13.75
C ILE A 102 -11.66 -0.15 -13.17
N THR A 103 -12.87 0.32 -12.88
CA THR A 103 -13.09 1.63 -12.26
C THR A 103 -12.49 1.68 -10.86
N ASN A 104 -12.66 0.63 -10.06
CA ASN A 104 -12.06 0.55 -8.73
C ASN A 104 -10.53 0.57 -8.79
N ARG A 105 -9.92 -0.13 -9.73
CA ARG A 105 -8.46 -0.11 -9.94
C ARG A 105 -7.95 1.30 -10.27
N ILE A 106 -8.65 2.04 -11.14
CA ILE A 106 -8.27 3.41 -11.52
C ILE A 106 -8.41 4.39 -10.34
N MET A 107 -9.46 4.26 -9.53
CA MET A 107 -9.79 5.22 -8.48
C MET A 107 -9.16 4.83 -7.13
N SER A 108 -9.50 3.68 -6.59
CA SER A 108 -9.10 3.25 -5.24
C SER A 108 -7.66 2.73 -5.21
N ASP A 109 -7.33 1.78 -6.11
CA ASP A 109 -6.03 1.13 -6.09
C ASP A 109 -4.90 2.11 -6.42
N MET A 110 -5.11 3.00 -7.40
CA MET A 110 -4.16 4.06 -7.71
C MET A 110 -4.00 5.07 -6.58
N GLY A 111 -5.05 5.31 -5.78
CA GLY A 111 -4.97 6.10 -4.55
C GLY A 111 -4.01 5.47 -3.53
N THR A 112 -4.10 4.17 -3.33
CA THR A 112 -3.19 3.41 -2.45
C THR A 112 -1.75 3.44 -2.95
N VAL A 113 -1.54 3.29 -4.26
CA VAL A 113 -0.21 3.42 -4.88
C VAL A 113 0.36 4.83 -4.67
N GLN A 114 -0.46 5.85 -4.87
CA GLN A 114 -0.07 7.25 -4.65
C GLN A 114 0.36 7.48 -3.20
N GLU A 115 -0.43 7.05 -2.23
CA GLU A 115 -0.11 7.17 -0.81
C GLU A 115 1.18 6.44 -0.45
N ALA A 116 1.39 5.23 -0.98
CA ALA A 116 2.61 4.45 -0.79
C ALA A 116 3.84 5.21 -1.28
N VAL A 117 3.83 5.74 -2.51
CA VAL A 117 4.98 6.40 -3.13
C VAL A 117 5.23 7.80 -2.53
N THR A 118 4.18 8.51 -2.10
CA THR A 118 4.32 9.85 -1.52
C THR A 118 4.66 9.80 -0.03
N SER A 119 3.65 9.62 0.82
CA SER A 119 3.79 9.79 2.27
C SER A 119 4.48 8.62 2.95
N LYS A 120 4.13 7.37 2.59
CA LYS A 120 4.65 6.18 3.29
C LYS A 120 6.13 5.93 3.00
N LEU A 121 6.54 6.13 1.74
CA LEU A 121 7.95 6.05 1.37
C LEU A 121 8.77 7.10 2.11
N ALA A 122 8.32 8.37 2.12
CA ALA A 122 9.01 9.44 2.82
C ALA A 122 9.11 9.18 4.33
N VAL A 123 8.01 8.71 4.97
CA VAL A 123 8.01 8.38 6.40
C VAL A 123 8.94 7.22 6.71
N THR A 124 8.93 6.16 5.89
CA THR A 124 9.81 4.99 6.10
C THR A 124 11.27 5.38 5.99
N LEU A 125 11.64 6.11 4.93
CA LEU A 125 13.02 6.55 4.74
C LEU A 125 13.50 7.46 5.87
N THR A 126 12.65 8.43 6.28
CA THR A 126 13.00 9.32 7.41
C THR A 126 13.09 8.58 8.73
N ALA A 127 12.23 7.60 8.99
CA ALA A 127 12.29 6.81 10.22
C ALA A 127 13.54 5.95 10.29
N ILE A 128 13.93 5.28 9.20
CA ILE A 128 15.18 4.52 9.12
C ILE A 128 16.37 5.45 9.35
N ALA A 129 16.37 6.60 8.71
CA ALA A 129 17.43 7.59 8.82
C ALA A 129 17.59 8.10 10.27
N THR A 130 16.45 8.48 10.91
CA THR A 130 16.45 8.93 12.31
C THR A 130 16.91 7.83 13.27
N PHE A 131 16.51 6.58 13.02
CA PHE A 131 16.97 5.43 13.80
C PHE A 131 18.49 5.25 13.71
N CYS A 132 19.04 5.24 12.48
CA CYS A 132 20.47 5.14 12.26
C CYS A 132 21.25 6.29 12.92
N ALA A 133 20.78 7.52 12.77
CA ALA A 133 21.40 8.69 13.40
C ALA A 133 21.39 8.60 14.93
N ALA A 134 20.26 8.20 15.52
CA ALA A 134 20.15 8.04 16.96
C ALA A 134 21.11 6.98 17.52
N PHE A 135 21.29 5.87 16.78
CA PHE A 135 22.26 4.83 17.15
C PHE A 135 23.70 5.34 17.03
N VAL A 136 24.04 6.05 15.96
CA VAL A 136 25.38 6.65 15.81
C VAL A 136 25.68 7.56 16.99
N VAL A 137 24.74 8.44 17.36
CA VAL A 137 24.92 9.31 18.53
C VAL A 137 25.11 8.50 19.82
N ALA A 138 24.26 7.49 20.05
CA ALA A 138 24.35 6.66 21.24
C ALA A 138 25.71 5.92 21.34
N PHE A 139 26.22 5.42 20.21
CA PHE A 139 27.54 4.77 20.16
C PHE A 139 28.71 5.75 20.36
N VAL A 140 28.63 6.94 19.76
CA VAL A 140 29.67 7.98 19.91
C VAL A 140 29.71 8.50 21.34
N MET A 141 28.54 8.72 21.97
CA MET A 141 28.48 9.21 23.34
C MET A 141 28.96 8.15 24.36
N TYR A 142 28.40 6.95 24.30
CA TYR A 142 28.86 5.86 25.16
C TYR A 142 28.45 4.48 24.63
N TRP A 143 29.36 3.80 23.96
CA TRP A 143 29.13 2.55 23.25
C TRP A 143 28.63 1.39 24.14
N LYS A 144 29.06 1.33 25.42
CA LYS A 144 28.62 0.26 26.34
C LYS A 144 27.11 0.34 26.62
N THR A 145 26.58 1.53 26.85
CA THR A 145 25.13 1.74 27.05
C THR A 145 24.37 1.38 25.77
N ALA A 146 24.86 1.78 24.58
CA ALA A 146 24.26 1.43 23.31
C ALA A 146 24.15 -0.10 23.12
N LEU A 147 25.21 -0.86 23.45
CA LEU A 147 25.19 -2.33 23.37
C LEU A 147 24.17 -2.99 24.30
N ILE A 148 24.00 -2.46 25.53
CA ILE A 148 23.02 -3.00 26.49
C ILE A 148 21.57 -2.80 26.01
N ILE A 149 21.35 -1.76 25.22
CA ILE A 149 20.00 -1.40 24.72
C ILE A 149 19.62 -2.17 23.45
N ILE A 150 20.57 -2.62 22.62
CA ILE A 150 20.31 -3.37 21.40
C ILE A 150 19.35 -4.56 21.57
N PRO A 151 19.49 -5.44 22.58
CA PRO A 151 18.56 -6.55 22.79
C PRO A 151 17.10 -6.12 22.92
N PHE A 152 16.83 -4.97 23.52
CA PHE A 152 15.47 -4.43 23.62
C PHE A 152 14.88 -4.05 22.27
N PHE A 153 15.68 -3.48 21.37
CA PHE A 153 15.23 -3.21 20.01
C PHE A 153 14.93 -4.49 19.23
N ILE A 154 15.74 -5.53 19.41
CA ILE A 154 15.49 -6.84 18.80
C ILE A 154 14.17 -7.41 19.32
N VAL A 155 13.94 -7.40 20.63
CA VAL A 155 12.67 -7.85 21.22
C VAL A 155 11.50 -7.04 20.66
N MET A 156 11.63 -5.72 20.56
CA MET A 156 10.60 -4.85 20.00
C MET A 156 10.25 -5.24 18.54
N VAL A 157 11.24 -5.40 17.69
CA VAL A 157 11.02 -5.77 16.26
C VAL A 157 10.41 -7.17 16.15
N VAL A 158 10.89 -8.14 16.95
CA VAL A 158 10.37 -9.51 16.93
C VAL A 158 8.91 -9.55 17.39
N THR A 159 8.56 -8.86 18.49
CA THR A 159 7.18 -8.84 19.00
C THR A 159 6.22 -8.16 18.03
N GLU A 160 6.62 -7.05 17.39
CA GLU A 160 5.82 -6.39 16.36
C GLU A 160 5.63 -7.28 15.11
N THR A 161 6.69 -7.97 14.67
CA THR A 161 6.61 -8.85 13.49
C THR A 161 5.69 -10.05 13.74
N LEU A 162 5.83 -10.71 14.89
CA LEU A 162 5.00 -11.86 15.26
C LEU A 162 3.54 -11.44 15.48
N GLY A 163 3.32 -10.31 16.16
CA GLY A 163 2.00 -9.75 16.38
C GLY A 163 1.31 -9.37 15.07
N GLY A 164 2.04 -8.72 14.18
CA GLY A 164 1.55 -8.36 12.84
C GLY A 164 1.16 -9.59 12.00
N ALA A 165 1.97 -10.64 12.00
CA ALA A 165 1.65 -11.89 11.30
C ALA A 165 0.37 -12.55 11.86
N TYR A 166 0.21 -12.57 13.18
CA TYR A 166 -1.00 -13.08 13.83
C TYR A 166 -2.24 -12.24 13.46
N MET A 167 -2.13 -10.91 13.52
CA MET A 167 -3.19 -9.97 13.14
C MET A 167 -3.64 -10.21 11.69
N VAL A 168 -2.68 -10.23 10.74
CA VAL A 168 -2.97 -10.42 9.30
C VAL A 168 -3.72 -11.73 9.06
N LYS A 169 -3.31 -12.83 9.72
CA LYS A 169 -3.98 -14.13 9.60
C LYS A 169 -5.46 -14.07 9.99
N HIS A 170 -5.78 -13.45 11.11
CA HIS A 170 -7.15 -13.37 11.61
C HIS A 170 -7.98 -12.34 10.85
N HIS A 171 -7.39 -11.21 10.48
CA HIS A 171 -8.04 -10.20 9.65
C HIS A 171 -8.39 -10.74 8.25
N LYS A 172 -7.49 -11.48 7.62
CA LYS A 172 -7.78 -12.15 6.33
C LYS A 172 -8.99 -13.08 6.44
N ARG A 173 -9.08 -13.88 7.52
CA ARG A 173 -10.24 -14.74 7.76
C ARG A 173 -11.53 -13.96 7.94
N ALA A 174 -11.50 -12.84 8.65
CA ALA A 174 -12.66 -11.96 8.80
C ALA A 174 -13.10 -11.37 7.46
N MET A 175 -12.15 -10.90 6.65
CA MET A 175 -12.43 -10.35 5.31
C MET A 175 -13.04 -11.39 4.36
N GLU A 176 -12.60 -12.66 4.41
CA GLU A 176 -13.21 -13.74 3.63
C GLU A 176 -14.69 -13.92 4.00
N LEU A 177 -15.03 -13.88 5.29
CA LEU A 177 -16.41 -14.00 5.78
C LEU A 177 -17.25 -12.76 5.43
N TYR A 178 -16.69 -11.56 5.54
CA TYR A 178 -17.36 -10.33 5.08
C TYR A 178 -17.63 -10.34 3.58
N SER A 179 -16.71 -10.85 2.78
CA SER A 179 -16.92 -11.01 1.34
C SER A 179 -18.05 -11.98 1.02
N GLN A 180 -18.15 -13.11 1.74
CA GLN A 180 -19.29 -14.04 1.59
C GLN A 180 -20.62 -13.39 1.99
N ALA A 181 -20.62 -12.61 3.07
CA ALA A 181 -21.83 -11.87 3.49
C ALA A 181 -22.22 -10.81 2.46
N ALA A 182 -21.26 -10.10 1.89
CA ALA A 182 -21.49 -9.12 0.83
C ALA A 182 -22.09 -9.78 -0.42
N GLY A 183 -21.60 -10.96 -0.82
CA GLY A 183 -22.15 -11.75 -1.93
C GLY A 183 -23.64 -12.09 -1.73
N ILE A 184 -24.04 -12.52 -0.51
CA ILE A 184 -25.46 -12.76 -0.19
C ILE A 184 -26.28 -11.48 -0.36
N THR A 185 -25.75 -10.34 0.07
CA THR A 185 -26.44 -9.05 -0.05
C THR A 185 -26.61 -8.63 -1.51
N GLU A 186 -25.55 -8.77 -2.31
CA GLU A 186 -25.57 -8.45 -3.73
C GLU A 186 -26.58 -9.32 -4.48
N GLU A 187 -26.57 -10.63 -4.23
CA GLU A 187 -27.53 -11.57 -4.83
C GLU A 187 -28.98 -11.25 -4.41
N ALA A 188 -29.21 -10.98 -3.12
CA ALA A 188 -30.54 -10.66 -2.60
C ALA A 188 -31.08 -9.35 -3.17
N ILE A 189 -30.27 -8.32 -3.29
CA ILE A 189 -30.67 -7.02 -3.86
C ILE A 189 -30.86 -7.14 -5.39
N GLY A 190 -29.96 -7.85 -6.08
CA GLY A 190 -30.05 -8.11 -7.51
C GLY A 190 -31.32 -8.88 -7.89
N ALA A 191 -31.77 -9.79 -7.01
CA ALA A 191 -32.96 -10.58 -7.20
C ALA A 191 -34.15 -10.16 -6.28
N ILE A 192 -34.22 -8.88 -5.91
CA ILE A 192 -35.19 -8.38 -4.88
C ILE A 192 -36.64 -8.74 -5.17
N LYS A 193 -37.03 -8.77 -6.45
CA LYS A 193 -38.40 -9.19 -6.84
C LYS A 193 -38.69 -10.64 -6.44
N HIS A 194 -37.73 -11.54 -6.60
CA HIS A 194 -37.86 -12.95 -6.20
C HIS A 194 -37.84 -13.09 -4.68
N VAL A 195 -36.92 -12.37 -3.99
CA VAL A 195 -36.87 -12.35 -2.53
C VAL A 195 -38.21 -11.93 -1.92
N THR A 196 -38.85 -10.92 -2.52
CA THR A 196 -40.18 -10.43 -2.08
C THR A 196 -41.30 -11.42 -2.41
N ALA A 197 -41.26 -11.99 -3.62
CA ALA A 197 -42.28 -12.94 -4.07
C ALA A 197 -42.29 -14.24 -3.24
N TYR A 198 -41.11 -14.72 -2.83
CA TYR A 198 -40.97 -15.93 -2.01
C TYR A 198 -41.00 -15.67 -0.50
N GLY A 199 -40.99 -14.42 -0.04
CA GLY A 199 -41.03 -14.09 1.38
C GLY A 199 -39.80 -14.55 2.19
N ILE A 200 -38.61 -14.67 1.55
CA ILE A 200 -37.39 -15.26 2.14
C ILE A 200 -36.47 -14.25 2.84
N GLN A 201 -36.91 -13.01 3.04
CA GLN A 201 -36.13 -11.91 3.64
C GLN A 201 -35.52 -12.31 4.99
N LYS A 202 -36.35 -12.92 5.86
CA LYS A 202 -35.90 -13.34 7.20
C LYS A 202 -34.84 -14.42 7.15
N MET A 203 -34.93 -15.35 6.25
CA MET A 203 -33.94 -16.42 6.06
C MET A 203 -32.60 -15.84 5.58
N LEU A 204 -32.62 -14.97 4.58
CA LEU A 204 -31.44 -14.30 4.07
C LEU A 204 -30.77 -13.42 5.12
N SER A 205 -31.55 -12.65 5.88
CA SER A 205 -31.06 -11.83 7.00
C SER A 205 -30.38 -12.69 8.09
N GLN A 206 -30.98 -13.83 8.45
CA GLN A 206 -30.36 -14.74 9.43
C GLN A 206 -29.06 -15.32 8.94
N ARG A 207 -28.98 -15.72 7.67
CA ARG A 207 -27.76 -16.23 7.06
C ARG A 207 -26.66 -15.15 6.99
N TYR A 208 -27.02 -13.95 6.63
CA TYR A 208 -26.13 -12.79 6.64
C TYR A 208 -25.60 -12.51 8.05
N LEU A 209 -26.47 -12.45 9.06
CA LEU A 209 -26.10 -12.22 10.45
C LEU A 209 -25.16 -13.31 11.00
N SER A 210 -25.40 -14.59 10.66
CA SER A 210 -24.54 -15.68 11.11
C SER A 210 -23.10 -15.54 10.57
N LEU A 211 -22.92 -15.10 9.33
CA LEU A 211 -21.61 -14.82 8.75
C LEU A 211 -20.95 -13.61 9.41
N LEU A 212 -21.72 -12.56 9.69
CA LEU A 212 -21.20 -11.39 10.40
C LEU A 212 -20.76 -11.72 11.83
N GLU A 213 -21.47 -12.57 12.55
CA GLU A 213 -21.10 -13.01 13.89
C GLU A 213 -19.79 -13.82 13.87
N GLU A 214 -19.62 -14.70 12.87
CA GLU A 214 -18.38 -15.45 12.70
C GLU A 214 -17.22 -14.53 12.32
N ALA A 215 -17.45 -13.61 11.39
CA ALA A 215 -16.47 -12.58 11.01
C ALA A 215 -16.05 -11.72 12.21
N ALA A 216 -17.00 -11.26 13.01
CA ALA A 216 -16.74 -10.46 14.21
C ALA A 216 -15.93 -11.21 15.27
N LYS A 217 -16.06 -12.55 15.38
CA LYS A 217 -15.22 -13.36 16.28
C LYS A 217 -13.77 -13.41 15.80
N ALA A 218 -13.56 -13.53 14.49
CA ALA A 218 -12.21 -13.51 13.91
C ALA A 218 -11.59 -12.11 14.03
N ASP A 219 -12.36 -11.08 13.74
CA ASP A 219 -11.90 -9.69 13.76
C ASP A 219 -11.56 -9.22 15.18
N ARG A 220 -12.37 -9.58 16.20
CA ARG A 220 -12.01 -9.31 17.61
C ARG A 220 -10.65 -9.85 18.02
N LYS A 221 -10.23 -11.02 17.48
CA LYS A 221 -8.90 -11.57 17.76
C LYS A 221 -7.80 -10.73 17.10
N ALA A 222 -8.06 -10.26 15.89
CA ALA A 222 -7.14 -9.34 15.19
C ALA A 222 -7.05 -8.00 15.93
N GLU A 223 -8.20 -7.39 16.27
CA GLU A 223 -8.25 -6.09 16.95
C GLU A 223 -7.64 -6.13 18.38
N ASN A 224 -7.89 -7.18 19.14
CA ASN A 224 -7.25 -7.36 20.46
C ASN A 224 -5.73 -7.45 20.33
N MET A 225 -5.23 -8.10 19.26
CA MET A 225 -3.80 -8.12 18.99
C MET A 225 -3.27 -6.76 18.60
N VAL A 226 -3.97 -6.01 17.76
CA VAL A 226 -3.64 -4.62 17.41
C VAL A 226 -3.59 -3.73 18.63
N ALA A 227 -4.60 -3.82 19.50
CA ALA A 227 -4.63 -3.07 20.75
C ALA A 227 -3.43 -3.41 21.66
N GLY A 228 -3.09 -4.70 21.77
CA GLY A 228 -1.91 -5.17 22.50
C GLY A 228 -0.61 -4.63 21.91
N MET A 229 -0.45 -4.68 20.58
CA MET A 229 0.72 -4.14 19.87
C MET A 229 0.85 -2.62 20.06
N ILE A 230 -0.23 -1.86 19.91
CA ILE A 230 -0.22 -0.40 20.13
C ILE A 230 0.17 -0.09 21.58
N SER A 231 -0.40 -0.81 22.56
CA SER A 231 -0.07 -0.62 23.96
C SER A 231 1.39 -0.93 24.26
N TRP A 232 1.90 -2.05 23.73
CA TRP A 232 3.30 -2.45 23.84
C TRP A 232 4.24 -1.43 23.21
N MET A 233 3.91 -0.98 22.01
CA MET A 233 4.65 0.01 21.24
C MET A 233 4.79 1.35 21.99
N ASN A 234 3.74 1.77 22.72
CA ASN A 234 3.79 2.98 23.55
C ASN A 234 4.48 2.77 24.91
N ALA A 235 4.48 1.55 25.45
CA ALA A 235 5.14 1.23 26.72
C ALA A 235 6.66 1.06 26.55
N MET A 236 7.11 0.49 25.44
CA MET A 236 8.52 0.14 25.21
C MET A 236 9.50 1.33 25.29
N PRO A 237 9.24 2.50 24.70
CA PRO A 237 10.13 3.65 24.86
C PRO A 237 10.31 4.07 26.31
N ASN A 238 9.27 3.96 27.13
CA ASN A 238 9.36 4.29 28.56
C ASN A 238 10.21 3.26 29.34
N LEU A 239 10.12 1.98 28.99
CA LEU A 239 10.98 0.94 29.55
C LEU A 239 12.45 1.15 29.15
N LEU A 240 12.69 1.49 27.89
CA LEU A 240 14.02 1.84 27.39
C LEU A 240 14.58 3.09 28.07
N TYR A 241 13.73 4.08 28.32
CA TYR A 241 14.09 5.30 29.05
C TYR A 241 14.53 4.94 30.48
N ALA A 242 13.75 4.12 31.17
CA ALA A 242 14.08 3.66 32.53
C ALA A 242 15.39 2.86 32.55
N LEU A 243 15.58 1.96 31.56
CA LEU A 243 16.82 1.18 31.44
C LEU A 243 18.03 2.07 31.19
N ALA A 244 17.91 3.03 30.26
CA ALA A 244 19.00 3.95 29.91
C ALA A 244 19.43 4.80 31.10
N PHE A 245 18.49 5.30 31.91
CA PHE A 245 18.80 6.03 33.14
C PHE A 245 19.43 5.12 34.20
N TRP A 246 18.88 3.92 34.40
CA TRP A 246 19.42 2.97 35.39
C TRP A 246 20.85 2.58 35.04
N VAL A 247 21.11 2.20 33.82
CA VAL A 247 22.45 1.84 33.33
C VAL A 247 23.38 3.07 33.35
N GLY A 248 22.88 4.21 32.92
CA GLY A 248 23.61 5.49 32.94
C GLY A 248 24.01 5.90 34.34
N SER A 249 23.13 5.73 35.35
CA SER A 249 23.46 6.02 36.78
C SER A 249 24.60 5.15 37.32
N ILE A 250 24.65 3.88 36.90
CA ILE A 250 25.74 2.98 37.31
C ILE A 250 27.09 3.43 36.74
N PHE A 251 27.12 3.83 35.48
CA PHE A 251 28.34 4.33 34.84
C PHE A 251 28.74 5.72 35.34
N LEU A 252 27.75 6.58 35.66
CA LEU A 252 27.98 7.88 36.30
C LEU A 252 28.65 7.73 37.66
N THR A 253 28.17 6.82 38.53
CA THR A 253 28.75 6.58 39.85
C THR A 253 30.15 5.96 39.79
N ARG A 254 30.49 5.29 38.69
CA ARG A 254 31.83 4.78 38.42
C ARG A 254 32.79 5.83 37.84
N GLY A 255 32.28 7.02 37.54
CA GLY A 255 33.06 8.08 36.89
C GLY A 255 33.37 7.81 35.42
N GLU A 256 32.67 6.86 34.79
CA GLU A 256 32.86 6.51 33.39
C GLU A 256 32.01 7.38 32.43
N MET A 257 30.96 8.05 32.91
CA MET A 257 30.08 8.95 32.16
C MET A 257 29.81 10.22 32.95
N SER A 258 29.61 11.32 32.22
CA SER A 258 29.08 12.58 32.74
C SER A 258 27.53 12.60 32.70
N VAL A 259 26.92 13.52 33.44
CA VAL A 259 25.46 13.74 33.42
C VAL A 259 24.96 14.09 32.01
N ALA A 260 25.74 14.89 31.30
CA ALA A 260 25.45 15.27 29.92
C ALA A 260 25.43 14.05 28.98
N GLU A 261 26.38 13.14 29.11
CA GLU A 261 26.45 11.91 28.28
C GLU A 261 25.29 10.95 28.59
N VAL A 262 24.93 10.77 29.87
CA VAL A 262 23.76 9.96 30.28
C VAL A 262 22.49 10.55 29.65
N SER A 263 22.29 11.86 29.78
CA SER A 263 21.09 12.54 29.29
C SER A 263 21.01 12.49 27.76
N SER A 264 22.11 12.74 27.06
CA SER A 264 22.17 12.70 25.59
C SER A 264 21.97 11.29 25.02
N THR A 265 22.59 10.28 25.61
CA THR A 265 22.42 8.88 25.22
C THR A 265 20.97 8.43 25.42
N THR A 266 20.37 8.79 26.57
CA THR A 266 18.98 8.48 26.86
C THR A 266 18.02 9.14 25.87
N LEU A 267 18.24 10.41 25.53
CA LEU A 267 17.44 11.12 24.53
C LEU A 267 17.60 10.47 23.15
N ALA A 268 18.82 10.14 22.73
CA ALA A 268 19.10 9.49 21.46
C ALA A 268 18.35 8.14 21.33
N VAL A 269 18.44 7.30 22.37
CA VAL A 269 17.75 6.01 22.42
C VAL A 269 16.23 6.18 22.32
N THR A 270 15.69 7.17 23.03
CA THR A 270 14.25 7.46 23.01
C THR A 270 13.79 7.89 21.61
N ILE A 271 14.50 8.79 20.95
CA ILE A 271 14.21 9.21 19.58
C ILE A 271 14.32 8.03 18.61
N GLY A 272 15.34 7.19 18.75
CA GLY A 272 15.49 5.96 17.96
C GLY A 272 14.33 4.99 18.15
N SER A 273 13.81 4.84 19.36
CA SER A 273 12.65 4.00 19.68
C SER A 273 11.39 4.48 18.96
N PHE A 274 11.09 5.77 19.03
CA PHE A 274 9.96 6.37 18.32
C PHE A 274 10.10 6.30 16.80
N ALA A 275 11.31 6.29 16.28
CA ALA A 275 11.54 6.09 14.84
C ALA A 275 11.13 4.69 14.39
N ILE A 276 11.48 3.62 15.14
CA ILE A 276 11.08 2.23 14.83
C ILE A 276 9.55 2.08 14.80
N ILE A 277 8.87 2.68 15.77
CA ILE A 277 7.40 2.65 15.88
C ILE A 277 6.73 3.09 14.56
N ARG A 278 7.31 4.04 13.86
CA ARG A 278 6.78 4.58 12.61
C ARG A 278 7.08 3.71 11.38
N ILE A 279 8.06 2.80 11.45
CA ILE A 279 8.49 1.97 10.31
C ILE A 279 7.43 0.92 9.96
N ALA A 280 6.93 0.16 10.94
CA ALA A 280 6.07 -0.99 10.69
C ALA A 280 4.79 -0.65 9.91
N PRO A 281 3.93 0.32 10.33
CA PRO A 281 2.72 0.65 9.58
C PRO A 281 3.03 1.27 8.21
N SER A 282 4.13 2.03 8.09
CA SER A 282 4.53 2.61 6.81
C SER A 282 5.05 1.55 5.84
N ALA A 283 5.83 0.58 6.32
CA ALA A 283 6.31 -0.55 5.52
C ALA A 283 5.16 -1.43 5.03
N GLN A 284 4.15 -1.70 5.86
CA GLN A 284 2.97 -2.46 5.47
C GLN A 284 2.20 -1.76 4.33
N ALA A 285 1.99 -0.45 4.43
CA ALA A 285 1.34 0.32 3.38
C ALA A 285 2.16 0.35 2.07
N LEU A 286 3.50 0.40 2.17
CA LEU A 286 4.39 0.27 1.01
C LEU A 286 4.25 -1.09 0.34
N LEU A 287 4.25 -2.19 1.10
CA LEU A 287 4.08 -3.54 0.57
C LEU A 287 2.73 -3.71 -0.14
N SER A 288 1.66 -3.15 0.43
CA SER A 288 0.33 -3.14 -0.21
C SER A 288 0.36 -2.36 -1.53
N GLY A 289 0.97 -1.18 -1.55
CA GLY A 289 1.15 -0.38 -2.77
C GLY A 289 1.98 -1.11 -3.85
N ILE A 290 3.03 -1.82 -3.46
CA ILE A 290 3.86 -2.62 -4.36
C ILE A 290 3.04 -3.78 -4.96
N ALA A 291 2.25 -4.50 -4.15
CA ALA A 291 1.41 -5.59 -4.62
C ALA A 291 0.39 -5.12 -5.65
N ILE A 292 -0.32 -4.02 -5.35
CA ILE A 292 -1.29 -3.40 -6.27
C ILE A 292 -0.60 -2.93 -7.56
N THR A 293 0.56 -2.26 -7.44
CA THR A 293 1.33 -1.82 -8.61
C THR A 293 1.71 -3.01 -9.49
N GLY A 294 2.09 -4.14 -8.89
CA GLY A 294 2.38 -5.38 -9.62
C GLY A 294 1.21 -5.88 -10.47
N GLU A 295 -0.01 -5.87 -9.94
CA GLU A 295 -1.22 -6.27 -10.68
C GLU A 295 -1.55 -5.28 -11.81
N VAL A 296 -1.39 -3.99 -11.55
CA VAL A 296 -1.61 -2.93 -12.57
C VAL A 296 -0.58 -3.05 -13.69
N LEU A 297 0.70 -3.25 -13.37
CA LEU A 297 1.75 -3.43 -14.37
C LEU A 297 1.54 -4.69 -15.23
N LYS A 298 1.06 -5.79 -14.64
CA LYS A 298 0.66 -6.99 -15.41
C LYS A 298 -0.44 -6.66 -16.41
N SER A 299 -1.45 -5.88 -16.00
CA SER A 299 -2.54 -5.45 -16.89
C SER A 299 -2.03 -4.53 -18.00
N ILE A 300 -1.09 -3.62 -17.71
CA ILE A 300 -0.46 -2.74 -18.71
C ILE A 300 0.39 -3.56 -19.71
N ALA A 301 1.13 -4.55 -19.20
CA ALA A 301 2.02 -5.37 -20.02
C ALA A 301 1.26 -6.44 -20.85
N ARG A 302 -0.02 -6.68 -20.56
CA ARG A 302 -0.83 -7.66 -21.28
C ARG A 302 -1.04 -7.22 -22.73
N LYS A 303 -0.53 -8.03 -23.67
CA LYS A 303 -0.81 -7.83 -25.10
C LYS A 303 -2.16 -8.46 -25.43
N SER A 304 -3.04 -7.66 -26.01
CA SER A 304 -4.32 -8.13 -26.49
C SER A 304 -4.11 -8.96 -27.79
N PRO A 305 -4.76 -10.13 -27.94
CA PRO A 305 -4.76 -10.84 -29.22
C PRO A 305 -5.41 -10.03 -30.34
N GLN A 306 -6.37 -9.18 -29.99
CA GLN A 306 -7.12 -8.30 -30.89
C GLN A 306 -6.93 -6.86 -30.44
N ASP A 307 -5.72 -6.32 -30.61
CA ASP A 307 -5.44 -4.91 -30.32
C ASP A 307 -5.98 -4.04 -31.46
N PRO A 308 -6.98 -3.18 -31.22
CA PRO A 308 -7.57 -2.33 -32.28
C PRO A 308 -6.59 -1.31 -32.87
N LEU A 309 -5.46 -1.07 -32.19
CA LEU A 309 -4.42 -0.14 -32.65
C LEU A 309 -3.14 -0.87 -33.10
N ALA A 310 -3.18 -2.20 -33.25
CA ALA A 310 -2.04 -2.93 -33.79
C ALA A 310 -1.81 -2.55 -35.24
N GLU A 311 -0.58 -2.17 -35.54
CA GLU A 311 -0.14 -1.94 -36.94
C GLU A 311 0.15 -3.31 -37.56
N GLY A 312 -0.50 -3.60 -38.68
CA GLY A 312 -0.31 -4.84 -39.42
C GLY A 312 -1.64 -5.54 -39.69
N GLY A 313 -1.62 -6.46 -40.61
CA GLY A 313 -2.76 -7.18 -41.13
C GLY A 313 -2.86 -7.03 -42.65
N GLU A 314 -3.73 -7.82 -43.27
CA GLU A 314 -4.03 -7.70 -44.68
C GLU A 314 -5.04 -6.59 -44.89
N GLU A 315 -4.70 -5.59 -45.71
CA GLU A 315 -5.63 -4.57 -46.17
C GLU A 315 -6.23 -5.02 -47.50
N LEU A 316 -7.54 -5.23 -47.51
CA LEU A 316 -8.24 -5.58 -48.73
C LEU A 316 -8.27 -4.39 -49.68
N SER A 317 -7.75 -4.57 -50.88
CA SER A 317 -7.80 -3.54 -51.93
C SER A 317 -9.23 -3.24 -52.43
N THR A 318 -10.12 -4.22 -52.33
CA THR A 318 -11.54 -4.12 -52.68
C THR A 318 -12.35 -5.00 -51.73
N VAL A 319 -13.38 -4.43 -51.14
CA VAL A 319 -14.34 -5.13 -50.25
C VAL A 319 -15.56 -5.46 -51.09
N THR A 320 -15.83 -6.74 -51.30
CA THR A 320 -17.02 -7.19 -52.08
C THR A 320 -18.26 -7.31 -51.20
N GLY A 321 -18.08 -7.59 -49.92
CA GLY A 321 -19.14 -7.73 -48.92
C GLY A 321 -19.79 -9.12 -48.94
N ASP A 322 -19.14 -10.12 -49.57
CA ASP A 322 -19.51 -11.53 -49.45
C ASP A 322 -18.87 -12.12 -48.19
N ILE A 323 -19.67 -12.66 -47.27
CA ILE A 323 -19.16 -13.19 -46.03
C ILE A 323 -19.43 -14.69 -45.92
N SER A 324 -18.42 -15.49 -45.64
CA SER A 324 -18.53 -16.95 -45.47
C SER A 324 -17.98 -17.40 -44.12
N PHE A 325 -18.80 -18.16 -43.40
CA PHE A 325 -18.42 -18.88 -42.18
C PHE A 325 -18.15 -20.34 -42.58
N ASN A 326 -16.98 -20.86 -42.27
CA ASN A 326 -16.56 -22.21 -42.59
C ASN A 326 -16.28 -23.00 -41.32
N ASN A 327 -17.19 -23.89 -40.94
CA ASN A 327 -17.08 -24.75 -39.74
C ASN A 327 -16.72 -23.97 -38.48
N VAL A 328 -17.32 -22.81 -38.26
CA VAL A 328 -17.02 -21.90 -37.15
C VAL A 328 -17.58 -22.45 -35.86
N GLY A 329 -16.71 -22.50 -34.82
CA GLY A 329 -17.07 -22.79 -33.43
C GLY A 329 -16.71 -21.62 -32.53
N LEU A 330 -17.50 -21.42 -31.49
CA LEU A 330 -17.25 -20.39 -30.47
C LEU A 330 -17.52 -20.91 -29.06
N VAL A 331 -16.52 -20.73 -28.20
CA VAL A 331 -16.61 -20.85 -26.75
C VAL A 331 -16.28 -19.47 -26.15
N TYR A 332 -17.14 -18.93 -25.31
CA TYR A 332 -16.85 -17.68 -24.62
C TYR A 332 -15.83 -17.88 -23.49
N PRO A 333 -14.81 -17.03 -23.37
CA PRO A 333 -13.81 -17.12 -22.30
C PRO A 333 -14.37 -17.05 -20.86
N SER A 334 -15.58 -16.50 -20.70
CA SER A 334 -16.29 -16.45 -19.43
C SER A 334 -17.07 -17.74 -19.10
N ARG A 335 -17.20 -18.66 -20.09
CA ARG A 335 -17.92 -19.94 -19.97
C ARG A 335 -17.23 -20.98 -20.84
N ASP A 336 -16.03 -21.38 -20.44
CA ASP A 336 -15.17 -22.30 -21.18
C ASP A 336 -15.69 -23.75 -21.25
N ASP A 337 -16.65 -24.07 -20.39
CA ASP A 337 -17.37 -25.35 -20.32
C ASP A 337 -18.52 -25.49 -21.31
N VAL A 338 -18.95 -24.40 -21.99
CA VAL A 338 -20.13 -24.39 -22.88
C VAL A 338 -19.76 -23.95 -24.28
N GLU A 339 -19.83 -24.88 -25.24
CA GLU A 339 -19.73 -24.54 -26.67
C GLU A 339 -21.03 -23.90 -27.16
N ILE A 340 -20.99 -22.58 -27.45
CA ILE A 340 -22.16 -21.83 -27.90
C ILE A 340 -22.49 -22.11 -29.36
N MET A 341 -21.47 -22.30 -30.17
CA MET A 341 -21.60 -22.65 -31.58
C MET A 341 -20.63 -23.80 -31.93
N ALA A 342 -21.20 -24.82 -32.57
CA ALA A 342 -20.46 -25.97 -33.05
C ALA A 342 -20.63 -26.09 -34.57
N ASN A 343 -19.53 -25.93 -35.34
CA ASN A 343 -19.49 -26.18 -36.78
C ASN A 343 -20.54 -25.39 -37.61
N VAL A 344 -20.68 -24.11 -37.31
CA VAL A 344 -21.61 -23.24 -38.08
C VAL A 344 -20.98 -22.88 -39.43
N SER A 345 -21.69 -23.22 -40.49
CA SER A 345 -21.33 -22.84 -41.87
C SER A 345 -22.49 -22.07 -42.48
N LEU A 346 -22.25 -20.84 -42.89
CA LEU A 346 -23.25 -20.00 -43.56
C LEU A 346 -22.58 -19.06 -44.56
N LYS A 347 -23.33 -18.64 -45.55
CA LYS A 347 -22.85 -17.68 -46.56
C LYS A 347 -23.84 -16.50 -46.65
N CYS A 348 -23.31 -15.30 -46.55
CA CYS A 348 -24.05 -14.05 -46.70
C CYS A 348 -23.61 -13.40 -48.00
N ALA A 349 -24.52 -13.25 -48.94
CA ALA A 349 -24.19 -12.69 -50.24
C ALA A 349 -24.07 -11.14 -50.17
N ALA A 350 -23.13 -10.59 -50.91
CA ALA A 350 -22.93 -9.16 -51.05
C ALA A 350 -24.20 -8.44 -51.46
N MET A 351 -24.35 -7.20 -50.96
CA MET A 351 -25.46 -6.30 -51.26
C MET A 351 -26.86 -6.86 -51.00
N LYS A 352 -26.98 -7.94 -50.22
CA LYS A 352 -28.25 -8.56 -49.83
C LYS A 352 -28.46 -8.51 -48.29
N LYS A 353 -29.74 -8.45 -47.89
CA LYS A 353 -30.08 -8.58 -46.47
C LYS A 353 -30.16 -10.07 -46.11
N THR A 354 -29.38 -10.50 -45.18
CA THR A 354 -29.41 -11.86 -44.60
C THR A 354 -30.04 -11.79 -43.21
N ALA A 355 -31.13 -12.55 -42.98
CA ALA A 355 -31.79 -12.64 -41.68
C ALA A 355 -31.40 -13.96 -41.00
N ILE A 356 -30.97 -13.88 -39.74
CA ILE A 356 -30.64 -15.03 -38.88
C ILE A 356 -31.81 -15.23 -37.93
N VAL A 357 -32.51 -16.36 -38.04
CA VAL A 357 -33.71 -16.67 -37.25
C VAL A 357 -33.48 -17.93 -36.40
N GLY A 358 -34.00 -17.94 -35.20
CA GLY A 358 -33.89 -19.09 -34.29
C GLY A 358 -34.41 -18.78 -32.89
N SER A 359 -34.49 -19.77 -32.03
CA SER A 359 -34.90 -19.63 -30.64
C SER A 359 -33.97 -18.70 -29.83
N SER A 360 -34.44 -18.20 -28.67
CA SER A 360 -33.55 -17.49 -27.75
C SER A 360 -32.42 -18.39 -27.27
N GLY A 361 -31.20 -17.89 -27.25
CA GLY A 361 -30.02 -18.66 -26.84
C GLY A 361 -29.36 -19.48 -27.99
N SER A 362 -29.85 -19.43 -29.24
CA SER A 362 -29.30 -20.19 -30.37
C SER A 362 -28.03 -19.58 -31.02
N GLY A 363 -27.39 -18.63 -30.38
CA GLY A 363 -26.12 -18.07 -30.87
C GLY A 363 -26.20 -16.98 -31.93
N LYS A 364 -27.41 -16.43 -32.23
CA LYS A 364 -27.60 -15.38 -33.27
C LYS A 364 -26.75 -14.14 -33.03
N SER A 365 -26.73 -13.63 -31.81
CA SER A 365 -25.91 -12.45 -31.41
C SER A 365 -24.42 -12.78 -31.44
N SER A 366 -24.04 -14.04 -31.21
CA SER A 366 -22.65 -14.48 -31.25
C SER A 366 -22.09 -14.47 -32.66
N ILE A 367 -22.92 -14.72 -33.70
CA ILE A 367 -22.54 -14.59 -35.11
C ILE A 367 -22.17 -13.14 -35.44
N LEU A 368 -22.95 -12.19 -34.93
CA LEU A 368 -22.67 -10.76 -35.10
C LEU A 368 -21.39 -10.35 -34.37
N GLY A 369 -21.21 -10.82 -33.13
CA GLY A 369 -20.00 -10.54 -32.36
C GLY A 369 -18.71 -11.11 -32.97
N LEU A 370 -18.82 -12.25 -33.68
CA LEU A 370 -17.71 -12.80 -34.49
C LEU A 370 -17.45 -11.98 -35.75
N LEU A 371 -18.51 -11.52 -36.42
CA LEU A 371 -18.39 -10.71 -37.61
C LEU A 371 -17.74 -9.34 -37.30
N GLU A 372 -18.11 -8.73 -36.18
CA GLU A 372 -17.53 -7.48 -35.69
C GLU A 372 -16.15 -7.67 -35.03
N ARG A 373 -15.62 -8.93 -35.02
CA ARG A 373 -14.36 -9.31 -34.37
C ARG A 373 -14.27 -8.96 -32.91
N PHE A 374 -15.38 -8.98 -32.17
CA PHE A 374 -15.36 -8.86 -30.71
C PHE A 374 -14.77 -10.11 -30.07
N TYR A 375 -14.89 -11.26 -30.73
CA TYR A 375 -14.32 -12.55 -30.35
C TYR A 375 -13.64 -13.20 -31.54
N GLU A 376 -12.70 -14.07 -31.26
CA GLU A 376 -12.11 -14.96 -32.28
C GLU A 376 -12.82 -16.30 -32.28
N PRO A 377 -13.03 -16.92 -33.42
CA PRO A 377 -13.57 -18.27 -33.49
C PRO A 377 -12.59 -19.24 -32.85
N THR A 378 -13.12 -20.17 -32.00
CA THR A 378 -12.31 -21.21 -31.38
C THR A 378 -11.82 -22.21 -32.43
N ARG A 379 -12.58 -22.39 -33.49
CA ARG A 379 -12.26 -23.18 -34.68
C ARG A 379 -12.99 -22.67 -35.91
N GLY A 380 -12.49 -23.08 -37.10
CA GLY A 380 -13.02 -22.62 -38.35
C GLY A 380 -12.48 -21.25 -38.77
N THR A 381 -13.00 -20.72 -39.85
CA THR A 381 -12.58 -19.44 -40.43
C THR A 381 -13.79 -18.63 -40.89
N ILE A 382 -13.66 -17.31 -40.77
CA ILE A 382 -14.62 -16.33 -41.32
C ILE A 382 -13.84 -15.57 -42.38
N CYS A 383 -14.34 -15.57 -43.61
CA CYS A 383 -13.72 -14.93 -44.76
C CYS A 383 -14.70 -13.96 -45.41
N GLU A 384 -14.17 -12.89 -45.96
CA GLU A 384 -14.79 -12.00 -46.90
C GLU A 384 -14.34 -12.34 -48.32
#